data_4b410b3d51123162c9f54c45f467053e
#
_entry.id   4b410b3d51123162c9f54c45f467053e
#
_cell.length_a   1.000
_cell.length_b   1.000
_cell.length_c   1.000
_cell.angle_alpha   90.00
_cell.angle_beta   90.00
_cell.angle_gamma   90.00
#
_symmetry.space_group_name_H-M   'P 1'
#
loop_
_entity.id
_entity.type
_entity.pdbx_description
1 polymer ?
#
loop_
_entity_poly.entity_id
_entity_poly.type
_entity_poly.pdbx_seq_one_letter_code
_entity_poly.pdbx_strand_id
1 'polypeptide(L)'
;MIDLGGTDLYINVPSLPRDEFEHYSTNLFDEWESYVGQILKIPDYALALEIEEGSIKVNAKIAAYLTALYFGIGQYGSFISGAQILLGQISSASDYLATHAVAPFSSSKEKPQIKKYSGSLGKLNKLFVKIQQGKITAEQALIEAESLFGDDAESEPNFMNELKTSFENTPTLARQLKLPLSEIENGAFQEVINKNPRKSSPKPEQPIGQQFRVVVWRESKNKKRKVRVIEL
;
A
#
# COMPACT_ATOMS: atom_id res chain seq x y z
N MET A 1 -15.11 -6.56 -3.29
CA MET A 1 -13.64 -6.82 -3.14
C MET A 1 -13.01 -5.74 -2.31
N ILE A 2 -12.11 -6.13 -1.42
CA ILE A 2 -11.44 -5.27 -0.45
C ILE A 2 -10.09 -4.83 -1.01
N ASP A 3 -9.80 -3.53 -0.92
CA ASP A 3 -8.48 -2.99 -1.24
C ASP A 3 -7.47 -3.41 -0.15
N LEU A 4 -6.48 -4.19 -0.52
CA LEU A 4 -5.41 -4.65 0.37
C LEU A 4 -4.24 -3.66 0.42
N GLY A 5 -4.11 -2.80 -0.57
CA GLY A 5 -3.05 -1.81 -0.68
C GLY A 5 -2.48 -1.68 -2.09
N GLY A 6 -1.50 -0.80 -2.22
CA GLY A 6 -0.90 -0.53 -3.51
C GLY A 6 0.19 0.53 -3.47
N THR A 7 0.53 1.02 -4.66
CA THR A 7 1.64 1.95 -4.84
C THR A 7 1.30 2.97 -5.91
N ASP A 8 1.47 4.24 -5.58
CA ASP A 8 1.54 5.33 -6.54
C ASP A 8 3.01 5.70 -6.74
N LEU A 9 3.43 5.79 -7.98
CA LEU A 9 4.80 6.15 -8.34
C LEU A 9 4.73 7.21 -9.44
N TYR A 10 5.60 8.19 -9.33
CA TYR A 10 5.82 9.22 -10.33
C TYR A 10 7.29 9.29 -10.70
N ILE A 11 7.58 9.24 -12.02
CA ILE A 11 8.92 9.39 -12.56
C ILE A 11 8.84 10.43 -13.70
N ASN A 12 9.64 11.47 -13.62
CA ASN A 12 9.76 12.44 -14.69
C ASN A 12 10.76 11.92 -15.73
N VAL A 13 10.24 11.42 -16.83
CA VAL A 13 11.02 10.85 -17.96
C VAL A 13 10.43 11.33 -19.27
N PRO A 14 11.24 11.34 -20.35
CA PRO A 14 10.74 11.66 -21.69
C PRO A 14 9.63 10.71 -22.12
N SER A 15 8.75 11.22 -22.98
CA SER A 15 7.72 10.42 -23.65
C SER A 15 8.32 9.26 -24.42
N LEU A 16 7.67 8.10 -24.35
CA LEU A 16 8.03 6.91 -25.10
C LEU A 16 7.09 6.74 -26.29
N PRO A 17 7.55 6.17 -27.43
CA PRO A 17 6.66 5.73 -28.47
C PRO A 17 5.58 4.77 -27.94
N ARG A 18 4.36 4.84 -28.50
CA ARG A 18 3.20 4.08 -28.03
C ARG A 18 3.50 2.58 -27.84
N ASP A 19 4.10 1.96 -28.86
CA ASP A 19 4.35 0.51 -28.85
C ASP A 19 5.38 0.14 -27.75
N GLU A 20 6.41 0.95 -27.57
CA GLU A 20 7.42 0.76 -26.53
C GLU A 20 6.81 0.93 -25.14
N PHE A 21 5.93 1.91 -24.98
CA PHE A 21 5.26 2.16 -23.70
C PHE A 21 4.24 1.07 -23.35
N GLU A 22 3.49 0.56 -24.32
CA GLU A 22 2.58 -0.57 -24.14
C GLU A 22 3.36 -1.83 -23.74
N HIS A 23 4.49 -2.07 -24.43
CA HIS A 23 5.39 -3.19 -24.10
C HIS A 23 5.99 -3.05 -22.70
N TYR A 24 6.50 -1.87 -22.35
CA TYR A 24 6.99 -1.57 -21.00
C TYR A 24 5.92 -1.83 -19.94
N SER A 25 4.71 -1.34 -20.16
CA SER A 25 3.60 -1.46 -19.19
C SER A 25 3.18 -2.90 -18.98
N THR A 26 3.11 -3.68 -20.05
CA THR A 26 2.74 -5.11 -19.97
C THR A 26 3.83 -5.96 -19.33
N ASN A 27 5.09 -5.70 -19.64
CA ASN A 27 6.22 -6.40 -19.03
C ASN A 27 6.32 -6.10 -17.53
N LEU A 28 6.18 -4.83 -17.14
CA LEU A 28 6.18 -4.43 -15.74
C LEU A 28 5.06 -5.13 -14.95
N PHE A 29 3.87 -5.24 -15.55
CA PHE A 29 2.78 -5.99 -14.93
C PHE A 29 3.11 -7.47 -14.78
N ASP A 30 3.65 -8.12 -15.81
CA ASP A 30 3.97 -9.56 -15.79
C ASP A 30 5.05 -9.89 -14.75
N GLU A 31 6.09 -9.07 -14.64
CA GLU A 31 7.13 -9.21 -13.61
C GLU A 31 6.55 -9.02 -12.21
N TRP A 32 5.74 -7.97 -12.01
CA TRP A 32 5.09 -7.70 -10.74
C TRP A 32 4.11 -8.81 -10.36
N GLU A 33 3.28 -9.26 -11.30
CA GLU A 33 2.35 -10.38 -11.11
C GLU A 33 3.07 -11.65 -10.69
N SER A 34 4.18 -11.97 -11.36
CA SER A 34 5.02 -13.13 -11.04
C SER A 34 5.54 -13.05 -9.61
N TYR A 35 6.08 -11.89 -9.22
CA TYR A 35 6.59 -11.66 -7.87
C TYR A 35 5.48 -11.75 -6.81
N VAL A 36 4.35 -11.07 -7.03
CA VAL A 36 3.19 -11.14 -6.12
C VAL A 36 2.72 -12.59 -5.97
N GLY A 37 2.68 -13.36 -7.05
CA GLY A 37 2.30 -14.78 -7.04
C GLY A 37 3.20 -15.66 -6.18
N GLN A 38 4.47 -15.29 -6.04
CA GLN A 38 5.43 -16.01 -5.20
C GLN A 38 5.30 -15.67 -3.72
N ILE A 39 5.11 -14.39 -3.39
CA ILE A 39 5.15 -13.92 -2.00
C ILE A 39 3.78 -13.87 -1.35
N LEU A 40 2.72 -13.51 -2.06
CA LEU A 40 1.40 -13.30 -1.48
C LEU A 40 0.67 -14.63 -1.27
N LYS A 41 0.52 -15.00 -0.01
CA LYS A 41 -0.11 -16.28 0.40
C LYS A 41 -1.62 -16.12 0.62
N ILE A 42 -2.30 -15.61 -0.39
CA ILE A 42 -3.76 -15.52 -0.44
C ILE A 42 -4.23 -16.44 -1.58
N PRO A 43 -5.32 -17.23 -1.39
CA PRO A 43 -5.80 -18.19 -2.40
C PRO A 43 -6.15 -17.51 -3.73
N ASP A 44 -6.81 -16.35 -3.65
CA ASP A 44 -7.22 -15.58 -4.82
C ASP A 44 -7.13 -14.07 -4.56
N TYR A 45 -6.70 -13.32 -5.57
CA TYR A 45 -6.56 -11.87 -5.53
C TYR A 45 -6.61 -11.29 -6.94
N ALA A 46 -6.99 -10.01 -7.02
CA ALA A 46 -6.96 -9.20 -8.22
C ALA A 46 -5.75 -8.26 -8.20
N LEU A 47 -5.20 -8.01 -9.37
CA LEU A 47 -4.14 -7.03 -9.60
C LEU A 47 -4.62 -6.02 -10.65
N ALA A 48 -4.28 -4.75 -10.44
CA ALA A 48 -4.48 -3.70 -11.43
C ALA A 48 -3.25 -2.77 -11.44
N LEU A 49 -2.78 -2.47 -12.63
CA LEU A 49 -1.68 -1.57 -12.89
C LEU A 49 -2.11 -0.57 -13.96
N GLU A 50 -2.12 0.68 -13.62
CA GLU A 50 -2.44 1.79 -14.51
C GLU A 50 -1.20 2.65 -14.68
N ILE A 51 -0.79 2.89 -15.92
CA ILE A 51 0.41 3.65 -16.24
C ILE A 51 0.04 4.74 -17.25
N GLU A 52 0.39 5.97 -16.93
CA GLU A 52 0.21 7.13 -17.82
C GLU A 52 1.55 7.53 -18.43
N GLU A 53 1.51 7.82 -19.73
CA GLU A 53 2.66 8.26 -20.53
C GLU A 53 2.96 9.74 -20.30
N GLY A 54 4.20 10.19 -20.62
CA GLY A 54 4.58 11.61 -20.64
C GLY A 54 5.27 12.14 -19.38
N SER A 55 5.13 11.57 -18.29
CA SER A 55 5.80 11.49 -17.00
C SER A 55 5.20 10.24 -16.43
N ILE A 56 5.97 9.19 -16.32
CA ILE A 56 5.40 7.89 -15.95
C ILE A 56 4.76 8.00 -14.58
N LYS A 57 3.43 7.92 -14.56
CA LYS A 57 2.64 7.77 -13.35
C LYS A 57 2.14 6.34 -13.30
N VAL A 58 2.51 5.62 -12.27
CA VAL A 58 2.08 4.25 -12.03
C VAL A 58 1.14 4.25 -10.84
N ASN A 59 -0.04 3.68 -11.01
CA ASN A 59 -0.97 3.38 -9.93
C ASN A 59 -1.21 1.87 -9.92
N ALA A 60 -0.76 1.20 -8.85
CA ALA A 60 -0.90 -0.23 -8.68
C ALA A 60 -1.78 -0.56 -7.49
N LYS A 61 -2.67 -1.55 -7.67
CA LYS A 61 -3.63 -1.99 -6.64
C LYS A 61 -3.64 -3.50 -6.53
N ILE A 62 -3.71 -3.98 -5.29
CA ILE A 62 -3.94 -5.38 -4.93
C ILE A 62 -5.27 -5.43 -4.18
N ALA A 63 -6.19 -6.28 -4.61
CA ALA A 63 -7.48 -6.47 -3.97
C ALA A 63 -7.81 -7.96 -3.84
N ALA A 64 -8.63 -8.33 -2.85
CA ALA A 64 -9.13 -9.69 -2.68
C ALA A 64 -10.56 -9.68 -2.15
N TYR A 65 -11.25 -10.80 -2.29
CA TYR A 65 -12.48 -11.04 -1.54
C TYR A 65 -12.16 -11.30 -0.06
N LEU A 66 -13.09 -10.93 0.84
CA LEU A 66 -12.89 -11.10 2.29
C LEU A 66 -12.61 -12.56 2.65
N THR A 67 -13.34 -13.50 2.03
CA THR A 67 -13.14 -14.94 2.21
C THR A 67 -11.70 -15.37 1.86
N ALA A 68 -11.16 -14.91 0.74
CA ALA A 68 -9.77 -15.21 0.34
C ALA A 68 -8.75 -14.58 1.31
N LEU A 69 -9.00 -13.38 1.78
CA LEU A 69 -8.20 -12.72 2.80
C LEU A 69 -8.22 -13.49 4.12
N TYR A 70 -9.41 -13.93 4.55
CA TYR A 70 -9.57 -14.71 5.79
C TYR A 70 -8.78 -16.02 5.75
N PHE A 71 -8.90 -16.79 4.65
CA PHE A 71 -8.07 -17.98 4.46
C PHE A 71 -6.57 -17.68 4.48
N GLY A 72 -6.15 -16.57 3.85
CA GLY A 72 -4.75 -16.14 3.86
C GLY A 72 -4.25 -15.83 5.27
N ILE A 73 -5.04 -15.13 6.09
CA ILE A 73 -4.72 -14.82 7.49
C ILE A 73 -4.62 -16.11 8.31
N GLY A 74 -5.57 -17.03 8.16
CA GLY A 74 -5.64 -18.28 8.93
C GLY A 74 -4.42 -19.21 8.79
N GLN A 75 -3.62 -19.05 7.72
CA GLN A 75 -2.41 -19.84 7.52
C GLN A 75 -1.28 -19.54 8.53
N TYR A 76 -1.36 -18.45 9.30
CA TYR A 76 -0.27 -17.96 10.15
C TYR A 76 -0.52 -18.11 11.65
N GLY A 77 -1.46 -18.96 12.03
CA GLY A 77 -1.70 -19.39 13.42
C GLY A 77 -2.46 -18.39 14.29
N SER A 78 -2.32 -17.09 14.11
CA SER A 78 -3.16 -16.09 14.78
C SER A 78 -3.59 -14.99 13.81
N PHE A 79 -4.76 -14.44 14.06
CA PHE A 79 -5.34 -13.39 13.21
C PHE A 79 -4.42 -12.18 13.08
N ILE A 80 -3.87 -11.69 14.19
CA ILE A 80 -2.98 -10.53 14.21
C ILE A 80 -1.69 -10.82 13.43
N SER A 81 -1.07 -11.97 13.68
CA SER A 81 0.16 -12.36 12.99
C SER A 81 -0.07 -12.52 11.49
N GLY A 82 -1.16 -13.17 11.09
CA GLY A 82 -1.53 -13.35 9.69
C GLY A 82 -1.74 -12.02 8.97
N ALA A 83 -2.49 -11.10 9.57
CA ALA A 83 -2.72 -9.77 9.02
C ALA A 83 -1.41 -8.98 8.86
N GLN A 84 -0.51 -9.05 9.85
CA GLN A 84 0.80 -8.37 9.80
C GLN A 84 1.73 -8.96 8.73
N ILE A 85 1.76 -10.29 8.59
CA ILE A 85 2.57 -10.96 7.57
C ILE A 85 2.07 -10.60 6.17
N LEU A 86 0.76 -10.66 5.93
CA LEU A 86 0.17 -10.25 4.65
C LEU A 86 0.45 -8.78 4.34
N LEU A 87 0.36 -7.90 5.33
CA LEU A 87 0.71 -6.49 5.17
C LEU A 87 2.19 -6.32 4.75
N GLY A 88 3.10 -7.10 5.36
CA GLY A 88 4.51 -7.15 4.96
C GLY A 88 4.71 -7.63 3.53
N GLN A 89 3.99 -8.66 3.10
CA GLN A 89 4.02 -9.17 1.72
C GLN A 89 3.55 -8.13 0.71
N ILE A 90 2.45 -7.40 1.01
CA ILE A 90 1.94 -6.31 0.16
C ILE A 90 2.95 -5.16 0.09
N SER A 91 3.59 -4.82 1.20
CA SER A 91 4.66 -3.82 1.20
C SER A 91 5.84 -4.24 0.32
N SER A 92 6.26 -5.51 0.38
CA SER A 92 7.33 -6.06 -0.47
C SER A 92 6.94 -6.05 -1.95
N ALA A 93 5.67 -6.37 -2.27
CA ALA A 93 5.15 -6.25 -3.64
C ALA A 93 5.20 -4.81 -4.17
N SER A 94 4.93 -3.84 -3.30
CA SER A 94 5.02 -2.41 -3.60
C SER A 94 6.47 -1.96 -3.84
N ASP A 95 7.41 -2.45 -3.03
CA ASP A 95 8.84 -2.16 -3.19
C ASP A 95 9.41 -2.74 -4.48
N TYR A 96 9.04 -3.98 -4.78
CA TYR A 96 9.42 -4.64 -6.03
C TYR A 96 8.97 -3.83 -7.24
N LEU A 97 7.67 -3.49 -7.30
CA LEU A 97 7.12 -2.69 -8.39
C LEU A 97 7.85 -1.36 -8.54
N ALA A 98 8.04 -0.62 -7.45
CA ALA A 98 8.70 0.67 -7.47
C ALA A 98 10.12 0.57 -8.02
N THR A 99 10.87 -0.46 -7.64
CA THR A 99 12.24 -0.69 -8.11
C THR A 99 12.28 -1.02 -9.61
N HIS A 100 11.40 -1.89 -10.08
CA HIS A 100 11.37 -2.35 -11.47
C HIS A 100 10.79 -1.30 -12.42
N ALA A 101 9.80 -0.52 -11.97
CA ALA A 101 9.27 0.59 -12.75
C ALA A 101 10.32 1.67 -13.04
N VAL A 102 11.29 1.86 -12.14
CA VAL A 102 12.35 2.88 -12.29
C VAL A 102 13.54 2.35 -13.07
N ALA A 103 13.80 1.04 -13.04
CA ALA A 103 15.01 0.43 -13.58
C ALA A 103 15.33 0.81 -15.04
N PRO A 104 14.38 0.84 -15.99
CA PRO A 104 14.64 1.25 -17.36
C PRO A 104 15.08 2.72 -17.51
N PHE A 105 14.75 3.54 -16.53
CA PHE A 105 15.00 5.00 -16.51
C PHE A 105 16.09 5.40 -15.51
N SER A 106 16.98 4.50 -15.15
CA SER A 106 18.06 4.70 -14.17
C SER A 106 19.04 5.82 -14.55
N SER A 107 19.09 6.24 -15.82
CA SER A 107 19.83 7.41 -16.29
C SER A 107 19.16 8.75 -15.99
N SER A 108 17.90 8.76 -15.54
CA SER A 108 17.21 9.98 -15.13
C SER A 108 17.84 10.57 -13.87
N LYS A 109 18.12 11.87 -13.90
CA LYS A 109 18.69 12.60 -12.75
C LYS A 109 17.68 12.83 -11.64
N GLU A 110 16.41 12.62 -11.88
CA GLU A 110 15.34 12.88 -10.93
C GLU A 110 15.00 11.64 -10.10
N LYS A 111 14.81 11.86 -8.79
CA LYS A 111 14.42 10.78 -7.89
C LYS A 111 12.93 10.48 -8.05
N PRO A 112 12.54 9.21 -8.18
CA PRO A 112 11.14 8.83 -8.23
C PRO A 112 10.42 9.23 -6.93
N GLN A 113 9.19 9.69 -7.09
CA GLN A 113 8.29 9.91 -5.96
C GLN A 113 7.44 8.65 -5.77
N ILE A 114 7.58 8.01 -4.62
CA ILE A 114 6.88 6.75 -4.31
C ILE A 114 5.98 6.97 -3.10
N LYS A 115 4.70 6.64 -3.23
CA LYS A 115 3.72 6.64 -2.15
C LYS A 115 3.09 5.26 -2.06
N LYS A 116 3.28 4.58 -0.94
CA LYS A 116 2.66 3.28 -0.65
C LYS A 116 1.46 3.47 0.25
N TYR A 117 0.45 2.65 0.06
CA TYR A 117 -0.71 2.59 0.94
C TYR A 117 -1.08 1.14 1.24
N SER A 118 -1.57 0.93 2.45
CA SER A 118 -1.76 -0.40 3.03
C SER A 118 -3.22 -0.85 3.07
N GLY A 119 -4.10 -0.15 2.35
CA GLY A 119 -5.51 -0.51 2.20
C GLY A 119 -6.24 -0.82 3.51
N SER A 120 -7.16 -1.76 3.44
CA SER A 120 -7.96 -2.19 4.58
C SER A 120 -7.14 -2.93 5.63
N LEU A 121 -6.13 -3.71 5.22
CA LEU A 121 -5.23 -4.39 6.18
C LEU A 121 -4.43 -3.40 7.04
N GLY A 122 -3.94 -2.31 6.46
CA GLY A 122 -3.24 -1.29 7.22
C GLY A 122 -4.15 -0.53 8.18
N LYS A 123 -5.42 -0.31 7.80
CA LYS A 123 -6.43 0.27 8.70
C LYS A 123 -6.72 -0.70 9.85
N LEU A 124 -6.89 -1.99 9.55
CA LEU A 124 -7.11 -3.04 10.54
C LEU A 124 -5.94 -3.11 11.54
N ASN A 125 -4.71 -3.13 11.06
CA ASN A 125 -3.53 -3.12 11.94
C ASN A 125 -3.50 -1.87 12.85
N LYS A 126 -3.94 -0.71 12.37
CA LYS A 126 -4.06 0.50 13.19
C LYS A 126 -5.09 0.34 14.32
N LEU A 127 -6.17 -0.42 14.11
CA LEU A 127 -7.14 -0.71 15.18
C LEU A 127 -6.49 -1.53 16.29
N PHE A 128 -5.75 -2.58 15.95
CA PHE A 128 -4.98 -3.35 16.95
C PHE A 128 -4.02 -2.47 17.73
N VAL A 129 -3.27 -1.59 17.05
CA VAL A 129 -2.36 -0.65 17.71
C VAL A 129 -3.10 0.33 18.63
N LYS A 130 -4.28 0.83 18.24
CA LYS A 130 -5.10 1.71 19.08
C LYS A 130 -5.58 0.99 20.34
N ILE A 131 -5.98 -0.29 20.26
CA ILE A 131 -6.35 -1.12 21.41
C ILE A 131 -5.15 -1.32 22.33
N GLN A 132 -3.99 -1.73 21.78
CA GLN A 132 -2.75 -1.89 22.55
C GLN A 132 -2.36 -0.62 23.31
N GLN A 133 -2.60 0.54 22.72
CA GLN A 133 -2.34 1.84 23.34
C GLN A 133 -3.43 2.29 24.32
N GLY A 134 -4.50 1.51 24.48
CA GLY A 134 -5.64 1.87 25.32
C GLY A 134 -6.44 3.10 24.83
N LYS A 135 -6.34 3.41 23.52
CA LYS A 135 -7.04 4.56 22.90
C LYS A 135 -8.49 4.26 22.56
N ILE A 136 -8.78 3.00 22.22
CA ILE A 136 -10.13 2.51 21.92
C ILE A 136 -10.35 1.17 22.59
N THR A 137 -11.61 0.82 22.85
CA THR A 137 -12.01 -0.50 23.34
C THR A 137 -12.09 -1.49 22.17
N ALA A 138 -12.13 -2.81 22.50
CA ALA A 138 -12.35 -3.86 21.49
C ALA A 138 -13.69 -3.68 20.76
N GLU A 139 -14.73 -3.25 21.47
CA GLU A 139 -16.06 -2.97 20.89
C GLU A 139 -16.03 -1.81 19.90
N GLN A 140 -15.35 -0.71 20.26
CA GLN A 140 -15.16 0.43 19.34
C GLN A 140 -14.37 0.05 18.10
N ALA A 141 -13.33 -0.78 18.27
CA ALA A 141 -12.55 -1.29 17.16
C ALA A 141 -13.38 -2.19 16.22
N LEU A 142 -14.30 -2.98 16.77
CA LEU A 142 -15.19 -3.83 15.99
C LEU A 142 -16.13 -2.99 15.12
N ILE A 143 -16.74 -1.95 15.66
CA ILE A 143 -17.61 -1.02 14.91
C ILE A 143 -16.81 -0.33 13.77
N GLU A 144 -15.58 0.14 14.07
CA GLU A 144 -14.71 0.72 13.03
C GLU A 144 -14.35 -0.32 11.94
N ALA A 145 -14.15 -1.59 12.31
CA ALA A 145 -13.86 -2.68 11.37
C ALA A 145 -15.07 -3.06 10.52
N GLU A 146 -16.27 -3.13 11.09
CA GLU A 146 -17.53 -3.34 10.35
C GLU A 146 -17.71 -2.25 9.27
N SER A 147 -17.49 -1.00 9.64
CA SER A 147 -17.53 0.11 8.67
C SER A 147 -16.43 0.01 7.60
N LEU A 148 -15.28 -0.59 7.92
CA LEU A 148 -14.15 -0.75 7.00
C LEU A 148 -14.42 -1.80 5.93
N PHE A 149 -15.09 -2.89 6.30
CA PHE A 149 -15.38 -4.01 5.41
C PHE A 149 -16.75 -3.93 4.74
N GLY A 150 -17.65 -3.09 5.26
CA GLY A 150 -18.99 -2.85 4.71
C GLY A 150 -19.75 -4.14 4.46
N ASP A 151 -20.41 -4.25 3.29
CA ASP A 151 -21.23 -5.42 2.92
C ASP A 151 -20.39 -6.71 2.80
N ASP A 152 -19.08 -6.63 2.58
CA ASP A 152 -18.19 -7.80 2.56
C ASP A 152 -18.13 -8.47 3.96
N ALA A 153 -18.35 -7.73 5.07
CA ALA A 153 -18.40 -8.27 6.43
C ALA A 153 -19.55 -9.27 6.63
N GLU A 154 -20.70 -9.00 6.02
CA GLU A 154 -21.88 -9.87 6.10
C GLU A 154 -21.67 -11.20 5.36
N SER A 155 -20.83 -11.18 4.31
CA SER A 155 -20.51 -12.35 3.51
C SER A 155 -19.62 -13.38 4.21
N GLU A 156 -18.89 -12.96 5.26
CA GLU A 156 -17.95 -13.83 5.98
C GLU A 156 -18.04 -13.61 7.52
N PRO A 157 -19.11 -14.08 8.16
CA PRO A 157 -19.33 -13.88 9.59
C PRO A 157 -18.24 -14.50 10.48
N ASN A 158 -17.57 -15.57 10.03
CA ASN A 158 -16.48 -16.19 10.76
C ASN A 158 -15.28 -15.25 10.89
N PHE A 159 -14.99 -14.49 9.83
CA PHE A 159 -13.95 -13.45 9.87
C PHE A 159 -14.23 -12.42 10.97
N MET A 160 -15.46 -11.91 11.04
CA MET A 160 -15.84 -10.90 12.03
C MET A 160 -15.83 -11.44 13.45
N ASN A 161 -16.25 -12.70 13.66
CA ASN A 161 -16.21 -13.36 14.97
C ASN A 161 -14.78 -13.58 15.46
N GLU A 162 -13.88 -14.03 14.59
CA GLU A 162 -12.48 -14.23 14.92
C GLU A 162 -11.75 -12.89 15.14
N LEU A 163 -12.10 -11.88 14.36
CA LEU A 163 -11.61 -10.52 14.54
C LEU A 163 -12.03 -9.95 15.91
N LYS A 164 -13.29 -10.12 16.31
CA LYS A 164 -13.80 -9.72 17.62
C LYS A 164 -13.00 -10.39 18.74
N THR A 165 -12.87 -11.70 18.68
CA THR A 165 -12.08 -12.48 19.65
C THR A 165 -10.62 -12.00 19.70
N SER A 166 -10.04 -11.68 18.56
CA SER A 166 -8.68 -11.17 18.46
C SER A 166 -8.52 -9.78 19.09
N PHE A 167 -9.53 -8.91 18.94
CA PHE A 167 -9.54 -7.61 19.59
C PHE A 167 -9.65 -7.72 21.10
N GLU A 168 -10.54 -8.59 21.60
CA GLU A 168 -10.75 -8.84 23.03
C GLU A 168 -9.48 -9.41 23.69
N ASN A 169 -8.75 -10.28 22.99
CA ASN A 169 -7.52 -10.87 23.48
C ASN A 169 -6.26 -10.01 23.26
N THR A 170 -6.41 -8.82 22.67
CA THR A 170 -5.27 -7.94 22.40
C THR A 170 -4.76 -7.32 23.71
N PRO A 171 -3.52 -7.59 24.13
CA PRO A 171 -2.99 -7.05 25.37
C PRO A 171 -2.80 -5.54 25.26
N THR A 172 -3.25 -4.80 26.27
CA THR A 172 -2.94 -3.38 26.41
C THR A 172 -1.50 -3.23 26.90
N LEU A 173 -0.70 -2.46 26.18
CA LEU A 173 0.64 -2.09 26.62
C LEU A 173 0.50 -1.21 27.88
N ALA A 174 1.12 -1.64 28.97
CA ALA A 174 1.21 -0.81 30.16
C ALA A 174 1.81 0.55 29.77
N ARG A 175 1.08 1.62 30.05
CA ARG A 175 1.55 2.99 29.82
C ARG A 175 2.87 3.12 30.55
N GLN A 176 3.96 3.31 29.83
CA GLN A 176 5.25 3.62 30.46
C GLN A 176 5.02 4.86 31.32
N LEU A 177 4.93 4.66 32.64
CA LEU A 177 4.94 5.78 33.59
C LEU A 177 6.23 6.54 33.29
N LYS A 178 6.11 7.82 32.96
CA LYS A 178 7.28 8.69 32.88
C LYS A 178 8.02 8.51 34.20
N LEU A 179 9.22 7.94 34.17
CA LEU A 179 10.11 7.99 35.34
C LEU A 179 10.14 9.45 35.77
N PRO A 180 9.90 9.76 37.06
CA PRO A 180 10.12 11.09 37.56
C PRO A 180 11.62 11.37 37.42
N LEU A 181 12.02 11.90 36.26
CA LEU A 181 13.30 12.56 36.11
C LEU A 181 13.21 13.76 37.02
N SER A 182 13.87 13.67 38.16
CA SER A 182 14.21 14.82 38.97
C SER A 182 14.71 15.89 38.02
N GLU A 183 14.13 17.07 38.12
CA GLU A 183 14.45 18.28 37.40
C GLU A 183 15.97 18.46 37.26
N ILE A 184 16.50 18.04 36.12
CA ILE A 184 17.79 18.50 35.66
C ILE A 184 17.46 19.74 34.84
N GLU A 185 17.90 20.85 35.39
CA GLU A 185 17.71 22.20 34.91
C GLU A 185 17.83 22.36 33.40
N ASN A 186 16.90 23.17 32.89
CA ASN A 186 16.81 23.72 31.57
C ASN A 186 18.11 24.27 31.01
N GLY A 187 18.84 23.46 30.26
CA GLY A 187 19.74 23.95 29.25
C GLY A 187 18.94 24.13 27.97
N ALA A 188 18.53 25.35 27.70
CA ALA A 188 17.84 25.75 26.49
C ALA A 188 18.73 25.45 25.27
N PHE A 189 18.50 24.36 24.59
CA PHE A 189 18.96 24.22 23.21
C PHE A 189 17.99 24.98 22.31
N GLN A 190 18.35 26.23 22.04
CA GLN A 190 17.79 27.00 20.92
C GLN A 190 18.30 26.34 19.63
N GLU A 191 17.47 25.53 19.00
CA GLU A 191 17.65 25.18 17.59
C GLU A 191 17.54 26.49 16.78
N VAL A 192 18.68 27.02 16.36
CA VAL A 192 18.73 28.05 15.34
C VAL A 192 18.33 27.44 14.01
N ILE A 193 17.03 27.51 13.71
CA ILE A 193 16.51 27.17 12.39
C ILE A 193 17.00 28.25 11.42
N ASN A 194 18.14 28.02 10.80
CA ASN A 194 18.66 28.83 9.72
C ASN A 194 17.78 28.58 8.48
N LYS A 195 16.68 29.34 8.36
CA LYS A 195 15.86 29.40 7.15
C LYS A 195 16.61 30.17 6.08
N ASN A 196 17.57 29.54 5.42
CA ASN A 196 18.05 30.05 4.15
C ASN A 196 16.87 29.97 3.16
N PRO A 197 16.50 31.11 2.51
CA PRO A 197 15.48 31.07 1.48
C PRO A 197 15.99 30.16 0.35
N ARG A 198 15.31 29.03 0.16
CA ARG A 198 15.58 28.13 -0.98
C ARG A 198 15.40 28.96 -2.23
N LYS A 199 16.46 29.11 -3.03
CA LYS A 199 16.36 29.61 -4.39
C LYS A 199 15.28 28.78 -5.09
N SER A 200 14.27 29.45 -5.64
CA SER A 200 13.25 28.82 -6.43
C SER A 200 13.94 28.04 -7.56
N SER A 201 13.79 26.73 -7.57
CA SER A 201 14.20 25.91 -8.70
C SER A 201 13.52 26.45 -9.95
N PRO A 202 14.18 26.47 -11.13
CA PRO A 202 13.52 26.80 -12.38
C PRO A 202 12.24 25.98 -12.48
N LYS A 203 11.13 26.63 -12.87
CA LYS A 203 9.85 25.94 -13.14
C LYS A 203 10.16 24.76 -14.06
N PRO A 204 9.73 23.54 -13.70
CA PRO A 204 9.84 22.42 -14.62
C PRO A 204 9.18 22.81 -15.94
N GLU A 205 9.82 22.48 -17.05
CA GLU A 205 9.21 22.60 -18.37
C GLU A 205 7.84 21.91 -18.31
N GLN A 206 6.82 22.55 -18.93
CA GLN A 206 5.47 21.99 -18.89
C GLN A 206 5.54 20.56 -19.41
N PRO A 207 5.00 19.58 -18.68
CA PRO A 207 5.01 18.20 -19.13
C PRO A 207 4.33 18.14 -20.50
N ILE A 208 4.98 17.50 -21.45
CA ILE A 208 4.40 17.16 -22.75
C ILE A 208 3.07 16.48 -22.44
N GLY A 209 1.97 16.97 -23.02
CA GLY A 209 0.62 16.50 -22.69
C GLY A 209 0.57 14.97 -22.76
N GLN A 210 0.05 14.35 -21.70
CA GLN A 210 -0.12 12.90 -21.63
C GLN A 210 -0.99 12.49 -22.82
N GLN A 211 -0.50 11.58 -23.64
CA GLN A 211 -1.18 11.19 -24.88
C GLN A 211 -2.01 9.93 -24.68
N PHE A 212 -1.58 9.01 -23.81
CA PHE A 212 -2.30 7.76 -23.57
C PHE A 212 -1.96 7.15 -22.20
N ARG A 213 -2.85 6.26 -21.79
CA ARG A 213 -2.80 5.49 -20.54
C ARG A 213 -2.97 4.02 -20.88
N VAL A 214 -2.11 3.18 -20.30
CA VAL A 214 -2.22 1.72 -20.37
C VAL A 214 -2.72 1.20 -19.03
N VAL A 215 -3.81 0.44 -19.07
CA VAL A 215 -4.37 -0.25 -17.91
C VAL A 215 -4.22 -1.75 -18.15
N VAL A 216 -3.49 -2.41 -17.25
CA VAL A 216 -3.29 -3.86 -17.25
C VAL A 216 -3.87 -4.41 -15.97
N TRP A 217 -4.77 -5.39 -16.06
CA TRP A 217 -5.37 -5.94 -14.85
C TRP A 217 -5.70 -7.43 -14.99
N ARG A 218 -5.85 -8.06 -13.84
CA ARG A 218 -6.30 -9.42 -13.67
C ARG A 218 -7.28 -9.50 -12.51
N GLU A 219 -8.48 -10.00 -12.76
CA GLU A 219 -9.58 -10.03 -11.78
C GLU A 219 -9.44 -11.14 -10.73
N SER A 220 -8.63 -12.16 -11.02
CA SER A 220 -8.40 -13.32 -10.16
C SER A 220 -7.08 -13.98 -10.55
N LYS A 221 -6.42 -14.64 -9.61
CA LYS A 221 -5.16 -15.38 -9.81
C LYS A 221 -5.23 -16.39 -10.95
N ASN A 222 -6.43 -16.93 -11.23
CA ASN A 222 -6.64 -17.95 -12.23
C ASN A 222 -7.15 -17.40 -13.58
N LYS A 223 -7.40 -16.09 -13.69
CA LYS A 223 -7.84 -15.46 -14.94
C LYS A 223 -6.67 -14.90 -15.73
N LYS A 224 -6.83 -14.84 -17.05
CA LYS A 224 -5.88 -14.17 -17.91
C LYS A 224 -5.90 -12.66 -17.66
N ARG A 225 -4.74 -12.02 -17.81
CA ARG A 225 -4.64 -10.56 -17.80
C ARG A 225 -5.44 -9.95 -18.94
N LYS A 226 -5.90 -8.74 -18.73
CA LYS A 226 -6.57 -7.88 -19.71
C LYS A 226 -5.74 -6.61 -19.85
N VAL A 227 -5.71 -6.05 -21.04
CA VAL A 227 -5.00 -4.81 -21.35
C VAL A 227 -5.95 -3.86 -22.06
N ARG A 228 -5.91 -2.58 -21.72
CA ARG A 228 -6.62 -1.51 -22.38
C ARG A 228 -5.72 -0.29 -22.53
N VAL A 229 -5.65 0.24 -23.74
CA VAL A 229 -5.01 1.52 -24.02
C VAL A 229 -6.09 2.57 -24.17
N ILE A 230 -5.93 3.72 -23.50
CA ILE A 230 -6.88 4.83 -23.49
C ILE A 230 -6.12 6.06 -23.96
N GLU A 231 -6.63 6.74 -24.98
CA GLU A 231 -6.14 8.06 -25.39
C GLU A 231 -6.70 9.12 -24.42
N LEU A 232 -5.85 10.05 -23.98
CA LEU A 232 -6.15 11.07 -22.97
C LEU A 232 -6.43 12.42 -23.61
#